data_be362a00bc9c6b2797113c7e416fcdf5
#
_entry.id   be362a00bc9c6b2797113c7e416fcdf5
#
_cell.length_a   1.000
_cell.length_b   1.000
_cell.length_c   1.000
_cell.angle_alpha   90.00
_cell.angle_beta   90.00
_cell.angle_gamma   90.00
#
_symmetry.space_group_name_H-M   'P 1'
#
loop_
_entity.id
_entity.type
_entity.pdbx_description
1 polymer ?
#
loop_
_entity_poly.entity_id
_entity_poly.type
_entity_poly.pdbx_seq_one_letter_code
_entity_poly.pdbx_strand_id
1 'polypeptide(L)'
;RYFYEEFPSIHVIAAGSLLEFALKDVKSFPVGRVEYLNLHPLNFKEYLLALNREDLLEELHKTPINEAAHGLLKSIFHEYALYGGMPEVLKHKVDGADIIELSKIYEGLWSTYESDIEKYSQSASERRIIRHVITTAPFYLDQRVTFEGFGNSNYRSREIGEALRTLNDTKLI
;
A
#
# COMPACT_ATOMS: atom_id res chain seq x y z
N ARG A 1 -14.98 23.51 -3.56
CA ARG A 1 -15.30 24.91 -3.87
C ARG A 1 -16.25 25.47 -2.83
N TYR A 2 -17.44 24.87 -2.62
CA TYR A 2 -18.48 25.34 -1.70
C TYR A 2 -17.94 25.62 -0.29
N PHE A 3 -17.30 24.67 0.38
CA PHE A 3 -16.75 24.86 1.74
C PHE A 3 -15.74 25.99 1.82
N TYR A 4 -14.87 26.13 0.80
CA TYR A 4 -13.88 27.18 0.77
C TYR A 4 -14.47 28.59 0.64
N GLU A 5 -15.55 28.73 -0.14
CA GLU A 5 -16.19 30.02 -0.43
C GLU A 5 -17.20 30.42 0.65
N GLU A 6 -18.01 29.48 1.13
CA GLU A 6 -19.10 29.75 2.06
C GLU A 6 -18.73 29.54 3.53
N PHE A 7 -17.75 28.66 3.80
CA PHE A 7 -17.37 28.29 5.16
C PHE A 7 -15.83 28.26 5.34
N PRO A 8 -15.15 29.41 5.19
CA PRO A 8 -13.67 29.44 5.19
C PRO A 8 -13.02 29.04 6.53
N SER A 9 -13.77 29.01 7.62
CA SER A 9 -13.30 28.54 8.92
C SER A 9 -13.37 27.02 9.11
N ILE A 10 -13.97 26.28 8.18
CA ILE A 10 -14.11 24.83 8.27
C ILE A 10 -12.96 24.17 7.53
N HIS A 11 -12.21 23.31 8.22
CA HIS A 11 -11.24 22.42 7.62
C HIS A 11 -11.93 21.12 7.20
N VAL A 12 -11.87 20.78 5.91
CA VAL A 12 -12.50 19.58 5.37
C VAL A 12 -11.42 18.57 5.01
N ILE A 13 -11.49 17.39 5.63
CA ILE A 13 -10.64 16.23 5.31
C ILE A 13 -11.53 15.17 4.69
N ALA A 14 -11.22 14.79 3.45
CA ALA A 14 -11.86 13.68 2.76
C ALA A 14 -10.86 12.53 2.64
N ALA A 15 -11.25 11.33 3.03
CA ALA A 15 -10.42 10.14 2.93
C ALA A 15 -11.12 9.05 2.13
N GLY A 16 -10.37 8.30 1.35
CA GLY A 16 -10.87 7.16 0.59
C GLY A 16 -9.76 6.52 -0.23
N SER A 17 -9.74 5.21 -0.28
CA SER A 17 -8.78 4.43 -1.07
C SER A 17 -8.89 4.68 -2.59
N LEU A 18 -10.02 5.24 -3.03
CA LEU A 18 -10.37 5.50 -4.43
C LEU A 18 -10.45 6.99 -4.76
N LEU A 19 -10.00 7.86 -3.86
CA LEU A 19 -10.22 9.30 -4.01
C LEU A 19 -9.64 9.84 -5.33
N GLU A 20 -8.42 9.44 -5.69
CA GLU A 20 -7.80 9.85 -6.96
C GLU A 20 -8.56 9.33 -8.18
N PHE A 21 -9.09 8.11 -8.09
CA PHE A 21 -9.86 7.50 -9.17
C PHE A 21 -11.21 8.20 -9.36
N ALA A 22 -11.90 8.47 -8.26
CA ALA A 22 -13.17 9.21 -8.28
C ALA A 22 -13.00 10.66 -8.78
N LEU A 23 -11.81 11.25 -8.60
CA LEU A 23 -11.49 12.60 -9.04
C LEU A 23 -11.08 12.68 -10.51
N LYS A 24 -10.73 11.58 -11.19
CA LYS A 24 -10.41 11.57 -12.64
C LYS A 24 -11.57 12.07 -13.50
N ASP A 25 -12.81 11.85 -13.07
CA ASP A 25 -14.03 12.27 -13.78
C ASP A 25 -14.49 13.68 -13.43
N VAL A 26 -13.82 14.37 -12.49
CA VAL A 26 -14.18 15.73 -12.08
C VAL A 26 -13.66 16.73 -13.10
N LYS A 27 -14.57 17.31 -13.89
CA LYS A 27 -14.27 18.25 -14.97
C LYS A 27 -13.55 19.55 -14.55
N SER A 28 -13.55 19.90 -13.28
CA SER A 28 -12.93 21.12 -12.76
C SER A 28 -12.29 20.84 -11.42
N PHE A 29 -10.97 20.73 -11.43
CA PHE A 29 -10.19 20.54 -10.22
C PHE A 29 -9.97 21.90 -9.52
N PRO A 30 -10.19 22.03 -8.21
CA PRO A 30 -9.98 23.29 -7.50
C PRO A 30 -8.48 23.52 -7.25
N VAL A 31 -7.77 24.01 -8.26
CA VAL A 31 -6.35 24.32 -8.18
C VAL A 31 -6.08 25.28 -7.02
N GLY A 32 -5.09 24.95 -6.17
CA GLY A 32 -4.69 25.75 -5.01
C GLY A 32 -5.62 25.69 -3.78
N ARG A 33 -6.62 24.80 -3.77
CA ARG A 33 -7.60 24.67 -2.68
C ARG A 33 -7.66 23.26 -2.09
N VAL A 34 -6.88 22.35 -2.61
CA VAL A 34 -6.82 20.95 -2.18
C VAL A 34 -5.36 20.56 -2.04
N GLU A 35 -5.05 19.93 -0.94
CA GLU A 35 -3.77 19.30 -0.67
C GLU A 35 -3.97 17.79 -0.57
N TYR A 36 -3.08 17.02 -1.16
CA TYR A 36 -3.14 15.57 -1.14
C TYR A 36 -2.16 15.04 -0.10
N LEU A 37 -2.66 14.14 0.73
CA LEU A 37 -1.86 13.39 1.67
C LEU A 37 -2.05 11.90 1.40
N ASN A 38 -0.97 11.21 1.02
CA ASN A 38 -0.98 9.76 0.86
C ASN A 38 -0.59 9.10 2.18
N LEU A 39 -1.47 8.24 2.69
CA LEU A 39 -1.17 7.38 3.83
C LEU A 39 -0.60 6.06 3.31
N HIS A 40 0.70 5.86 3.55
CA HIS A 40 1.37 4.61 3.24
C HIS A 40 1.32 3.65 4.44
N PRO A 41 1.55 2.34 4.22
CA PRO A 41 1.85 1.43 5.32
C PRO A 41 3.01 1.94 6.16
N LEU A 42 3.06 1.56 7.42
CA LEU A 42 4.10 1.96 8.36
C LEU A 42 5.49 1.56 7.84
N ASN A 43 6.41 2.49 7.84
CA ASN A 43 7.81 2.22 7.54
C ASN A 43 8.51 1.58 8.75
N PHE A 44 9.76 1.13 8.58
CA PHE A 44 10.49 0.42 9.63
C PHE A 44 10.70 1.26 10.92
N LYS A 45 10.86 2.58 10.80
CA LYS A 45 10.98 3.45 11.97
C LYS A 45 9.67 3.54 12.74
N GLU A 46 8.56 3.68 12.04
CA GLU A 46 7.22 3.68 12.63
C GLU A 46 6.87 2.31 13.23
N TYR A 47 7.34 1.24 12.60
CA TYR A 47 7.24 -0.11 13.15
C TYR A 47 7.98 -0.26 14.48
N LEU A 48 9.21 0.27 14.59
CA LEU A 48 9.96 0.30 15.86
C LEU A 48 9.22 1.09 16.94
N LEU A 49 8.63 2.24 16.60
CA LEU A 49 7.82 3.04 17.52
C LEU A 49 6.60 2.27 18.02
N ALA A 50 5.89 1.58 17.13
CA ALA A 50 4.73 0.77 17.50
C ALA A 50 5.09 -0.41 18.41
N LEU A 51 6.33 -0.90 18.34
CA LEU A 51 6.88 -1.89 19.26
C LEU A 51 7.43 -1.28 20.56
N ASN A 52 7.31 0.03 20.79
CA ASN A 52 7.90 0.77 21.90
C ASN A 52 9.44 0.60 21.97
N ARG A 53 10.12 0.55 20.81
CA ARG A 53 11.57 0.39 20.68
C ARG A 53 12.24 1.70 20.26
N GLU A 54 11.97 2.77 21.00
CA GLU A 54 12.61 4.08 20.82
C GLU A 54 14.12 3.99 21.00
N ASP A 55 14.60 3.10 21.89
CA ASP A 55 16.02 2.78 22.10
C ASP A 55 16.71 2.37 20.79
N LEU A 56 16.09 1.49 20.02
CA LEU A 56 16.63 1.03 18.73
C LEU A 56 16.44 2.07 17.62
N LEU A 57 15.40 2.89 17.69
CA LEU A 57 15.22 3.99 16.75
C LEU A 57 16.33 5.03 16.89
N GLU A 58 16.77 5.35 18.11
CA GLU A 58 17.92 6.21 18.37
C GLU A 58 19.21 5.61 17.84
N GLU A 59 19.43 4.30 18.05
CA GLU A 59 20.61 3.59 17.54
C GLU A 59 20.65 3.58 16.00
N LEU A 60 19.50 3.50 15.33
CA LEU A 60 19.43 3.50 13.87
C LEU A 60 19.97 4.80 13.23
N HIS A 61 20.04 5.87 14.01
CA HIS A 61 20.59 7.16 13.57
C HIS A 61 22.10 7.32 13.83
N LYS A 62 22.73 6.36 14.51
CA LYS A 62 24.18 6.40 14.84
C LYS A 62 25.01 5.72 13.75
N THR A 63 26.23 6.19 13.56
CA THR A 63 27.22 5.58 12.66
C THR A 63 28.59 5.58 13.36
N PRO A 64 29.15 4.42 13.67
CA PRO A 64 28.61 3.07 13.52
C PRO A 64 27.49 2.75 14.52
N ILE A 65 26.61 1.83 14.16
CA ILE A 65 25.60 1.27 15.07
C ILE A 65 26.32 0.33 16.07
N ASN A 66 25.87 0.31 17.32
CA ASN A 66 26.37 -0.64 18.32
C ASN A 66 26.07 -2.09 17.84
N GLU A 67 27.05 -3.01 18.04
CA GLU A 67 26.95 -4.39 17.55
C GLU A 67 25.74 -5.15 18.11
N ALA A 68 25.46 -5.00 19.42
CA ALA A 68 24.32 -5.62 20.06
C ALA A 68 22.98 -5.04 19.49
N ALA A 69 22.90 -3.74 19.32
CA ALA A 69 21.75 -3.07 18.72
C ALA A 69 21.56 -3.47 17.24
N HIS A 70 22.65 -3.64 16.49
CA HIS A 70 22.61 -4.10 15.11
C HIS A 70 21.97 -5.50 14.99
N GLY A 71 22.34 -6.44 15.87
CA GLY A 71 21.75 -7.77 15.90
C GLY A 71 20.24 -7.74 16.14
N LEU A 72 19.78 -6.93 17.10
CA LEU A 72 18.34 -6.74 17.39
C LEU A 72 17.60 -6.04 16.24
N LEU A 73 18.15 -4.97 15.70
CA LEU A 73 17.59 -4.26 14.56
C LEU A 73 17.43 -5.19 13.36
N LYS A 74 18.43 -6.03 13.07
CA LYS A 74 18.35 -7.01 11.98
C LYS A 74 17.25 -8.03 12.20
N SER A 75 17.08 -8.53 13.42
CA SER A 75 16.00 -9.49 13.75
C SER A 75 14.63 -8.85 13.57
N ILE A 76 14.44 -7.64 14.11
CA ILE A 76 13.17 -6.92 13.99
C ILE A 76 12.89 -6.52 12.52
N PHE A 77 13.93 -6.19 11.75
CA PHE A 77 13.77 -5.90 10.32
C PHE A 77 13.32 -7.14 9.53
N HIS A 78 13.81 -8.32 9.87
CA HIS A 78 13.31 -9.56 9.26
C HIS A 78 11.84 -9.81 9.61
N GLU A 79 11.43 -9.50 10.85
CA GLU A 79 10.01 -9.56 11.22
C GLU A 79 9.17 -8.54 10.44
N TYR A 80 9.66 -7.30 10.34
CA TYR A 80 9.02 -6.27 9.53
C TYR A 80 8.89 -6.68 8.06
N ALA A 81 9.92 -7.29 7.49
CA ALA A 81 9.87 -7.80 6.11
C ALA A 81 8.85 -8.94 5.93
N LEU A 82 8.61 -9.74 6.99
CA LEU A 82 7.63 -10.82 6.97
C LEU A 82 6.19 -10.31 7.18
N TYR A 83 6.00 -9.42 8.16
CA TYR A 83 4.66 -8.95 8.56
C TYR A 83 4.24 -7.65 7.88
N GLY A 84 5.16 -6.93 7.24
CA GLY A 84 4.89 -5.66 6.60
C GLY A 84 4.50 -4.54 7.56
N GLY A 85 4.06 -3.43 6.99
CA GLY A 85 3.70 -2.20 7.73
C GLY A 85 2.20 -1.92 7.82
N MET A 86 1.33 -2.89 7.56
CA MET A 86 -0.12 -2.67 7.67
C MET A 86 -0.51 -2.47 9.14
N PRO A 87 -1.14 -1.33 9.50
CA PRO A 87 -1.42 -0.99 10.91
C PRO A 87 -2.25 -2.03 11.64
N GLU A 88 -3.25 -2.60 10.97
CA GLU A 88 -4.11 -3.65 11.56
C GLU A 88 -3.32 -4.91 11.90
N VAL A 89 -2.45 -5.36 10.99
CA VAL A 89 -1.58 -6.51 11.21
C VAL A 89 -0.63 -6.27 12.39
N LEU A 90 0.00 -5.09 12.43
CA LEU A 90 0.92 -4.73 13.49
C LEU A 90 0.21 -4.63 14.85
N LYS A 91 -0.99 -4.07 14.90
CA LYS A 91 -1.80 -4.02 16.13
C LYS A 91 -2.03 -5.43 16.68
N HIS A 92 -2.53 -6.35 15.86
CA HIS A 92 -2.77 -7.73 16.29
C HIS A 92 -1.49 -8.46 16.69
N LYS A 93 -0.36 -8.21 15.98
CA LYS A 93 0.94 -8.76 16.35
C LYS A 93 1.39 -8.27 17.74
N VAL A 94 1.25 -6.98 18.03
CA VAL A 94 1.58 -6.40 19.34
C VAL A 94 0.68 -6.97 20.43
N ASP A 95 -0.57 -7.24 20.14
CA ASP A 95 -1.54 -7.86 21.04
C ASP A 95 -1.29 -9.39 21.23
N GLY A 96 -0.28 -9.96 20.56
CA GLY A 96 0.15 -11.34 20.74
C GLY A 96 -0.46 -12.35 19.78
N ALA A 97 -1.09 -11.90 18.70
CA ALA A 97 -1.64 -12.79 17.67
C ALA A 97 -0.55 -13.66 17.04
N ASP A 98 -0.89 -14.91 16.79
CA ASP A 98 0.00 -15.85 16.11
C ASP A 98 -0.02 -15.65 14.58
N ILE A 99 0.86 -16.35 13.87
CA ILE A 99 1.01 -16.22 12.43
C ILE A 99 -0.25 -16.65 11.66
N ILE A 100 -1.04 -17.56 12.21
CA ILE A 100 -2.28 -18.05 11.58
C ILE A 100 -3.36 -16.96 11.67
N GLU A 101 -3.45 -16.27 12.80
CA GLU A 101 -4.38 -15.16 13.00
C GLU A 101 -4.01 -13.99 12.09
N LEU A 102 -2.71 -13.64 11.99
CA LEU A 102 -2.23 -12.60 11.09
C LEU A 102 -2.50 -12.95 9.62
N SER A 103 -2.35 -14.22 9.23
CA SER A 103 -2.67 -14.69 7.87
C SER A 103 -4.13 -14.41 7.50
N LYS A 104 -5.08 -14.62 8.42
CA LYS A 104 -6.50 -14.33 8.19
C LYS A 104 -6.76 -12.83 7.96
N ILE A 105 -6.01 -11.96 8.65
CA ILE A 105 -6.12 -10.51 8.44
C ILE A 105 -5.66 -10.17 7.01
N TYR A 106 -4.54 -10.75 6.56
CA TYR A 106 -4.07 -10.57 5.18
C TYR A 106 -5.06 -11.11 4.14
N GLU A 107 -5.66 -12.27 4.39
CA GLU A 107 -6.71 -12.82 3.51
C GLU A 107 -7.91 -11.86 3.40
N GLY A 108 -8.32 -11.26 4.52
CA GLY A 108 -9.37 -10.25 4.54
C GLY A 108 -9.03 -8.98 3.76
N LEU A 109 -7.81 -8.46 3.94
CA LEU A 109 -7.29 -7.31 3.20
C LEU A 109 -7.22 -7.63 1.70
N TRP A 110 -6.70 -8.78 1.34
CA TRP A 110 -6.60 -9.24 -0.04
C TRP A 110 -7.97 -9.35 -0.71
N SER A 111 -8.94 -9.98 -0.04
CA SER A 111 -10.32 -10.07 -0.51
C SER A 111 -10.95 -8.69 -0.75
N THR A 112 -10.63 -7.72 0.11
CA THR A 112 -11.07 -6.33 -0.07
C THR A 112 -10.47 -5.71 -1.33
N TYR A 113 -9.15 -5.88 -1.54
CA TYR A 113 -8.49 -5.38 -2.75
C TYR A 113 -9.04 -6.04 -4.02
N GLU A 114 -9.28 -7.34 -4.02
CA GLU A 114 -9.89 -8.04 -5.15
C GLU A 114 -11.30 -7.53 -5.46
N SER A 115 -12.10 -7.26 -4.43
CA SER A 115 -13.43 -6.67 -4.58
C SER A 115 -13.37 -5.25 -5.16
N ASP A 116 -12.36 -4.47 -4.75
CA ASP A 116 -12.18 -3.10 -5.22
C ASP A 116 -11.73 -3.04 -6.69
N ILE A 117 -11.09 -4.08 -7.23
CA ILE A 117 -10.73 -4.18 -8.66
C ILE A 117 -11.95 -3.91 -9.57
N GLU A 118 -13.13 -4.30 -9.15
CA GLU A 118 -14.36 -4.04 -9.91
C GLU A 118 -14.65 -2.55 -10.09
N LYS A 119 -14.26 -1.75 -9.12
CA LYS A 119 -14.42 -0.30 -9.12
C LYS A 119 -13.37 0.41 -9.99
N TYR A 120 -12.21 -0.22 -10.21
CA TYR A 120 -11.09 0.36 -10.99
C TYR A 120 -11.19 0.06 -12.49
N SER A 121 -12.00 -0.92 -12.88
CA SER A 121 -12.07 -1.41 -14.25
C SER A 121 -13.30 -0.89 -14.99
N GLN A 122 -13.10 -0.45 -16.23
CA GLN A 122 -14.18 0.02 -17.11
C GLN A 122 -14.82 -1.12 -17.92
N SER A 123 -14.16 -2.28 -18.01
CA SER A 123 -14.64 -3.42 -18.78
C SER A 123 -14.34 -4.76 -18.10
N ALA A 124 -15.12 -5.80 -18.48
CA ALA A 124 -14.87 -7.17 -17.99
C ALA A 124 -13.50 -7.72 -18.44
N SER A 125 -12.99 -7.27 -19.58
CA SER A 125 -11.65 -7.65 -20.05
C SER A 125 -10.56 -7.05 -19.17
N GLU A 126 -10.62 -5.74 -18.93
CA GLU A 126 -9.70 -5.01 -18.07
C GLU A 126 -9.69 -5.59 -16.66
N ARG A 127 -10.85 -5.89 -16.09
CA ARG A 127 -11.00 -6.53 -14.78
C ARG A 127 -10.22 -7.84 -14.67
N ARG A 128 -10.32 -8.69 -15.71
CA ARG A 128 -9.58 -9.95 -15.73
C ARG A 128 -8.07 -9.76 -15.79
N ILE A 129 -7.62 -8.74 -16.52
CA ILE A 129 -6.19 -8.44 -16.64
C ILE A 129 -5.65 -7.87 -15.34
N ILE A 130 -6.35 -6.92 -14.71
CA ILE A 130 -5.96 -6.35 -13.41
C ILE A 130 -5.91 -7.45 -12.34
N ARG A 131 -6.92 -8.33 -12.29
CA ARG A 131 -6.94 -9.46 -11.36
C ARG A 131 -5.77 -10.42 -11.62
N HIS A 132 -5.46 -10.72 -12.88
CA HIS A 132 -4.30 -11.52 -13.21
C HIS A 132 -2.99 -10.86 -12.74
N VAL A 133 -2.83 -9.57 -12.97
CA VAL A 133 -1.62 -8.85 -12.57
C VAL A 133 -1.47 -8.83 -11.05
N ILE A 134 -2.51 -8.47 -10.29
CA ILE A 134 -2.42 -8.36 -8.82
C ILE A 134 -2.13 -9.72 -8.17
N THR A 135 -2.70 -10.82 -8.69
CA THR A 135 -2.46 -12.16 -8.15
C THR A 135 -1.10 -12.73 -8.55
N THR A 136 -0.54 -12.29 -9.67
CA THR A 136 0.69 -12.85 -10.22
C THR A 136 1.92 -12.05 -9.83
N ALA A 137 1.82 -10.73 -9.72
CA ALA A 137 2.96 -9.84 -9.44
C ALA A 137 3.78 -10.23 -8.20
N PRO A 138 3.20 -10.69 -7.07
CA PRO A 138 3.97 -11.10 -5.91
C PRO A 138 5.00 -12.20 -6.17
N PHE A 139 4.75 -13.07 -7.15
CA PHE A 139 5.69 -14.15 -7.50
C PHE A 139 6.89 -13.69 -8.34
N TYR A 140 6.87 -12.44 -8.79
CA TYR A 140 7.92 -11.83 -9.61
C TYR A 140 8.67 -10.69 -8.91
N LEU A 141 8.54 -10.61 -7.59
CA LEU A 141 9.30 -9.64 -6.79
C LEU A 141 10.81 -9.87 -6.98
N ASP A 142 11.55 -8.76 -7.07
CA ASP A 142 13.01 -8.76 -7.28
C ASP A 142 13.48 -9.46 -8.58
N GLN A 143 12.57 -9.60 -9.55
CA GLN A 143 12.89 -10.18 -10.85
C GLN A 143 12.66 -9.18 -11.97
N ARG A 144 13.48 -9.27 -13.00
CA ARG A 144 13.25 -8.54 -14.24
C ARG A 144 12.16 -9.24 -15.03
N VAL A 145 11.05 -8.53 -15.29
CA VAL A 145 9.89 -9.06 -16.00
C VAL A 145 9.71 -8.43 -17.36
N THR A 146 9.13 -9.19 -18.30
CA THR A 146 8.58 -8.67 -19.54
C THR A 146 7.07 -8.61 -19.42
N PHE A 147 6.46 -7.57 -20.02
CA PHE A 147 5.00 -7.42 -19.95
C PHE A 147 4.28 -8.36 -20.93
N GLU A 148 4.91 -8.68 -22.07
CA GLU A 148 4.36 -9.64 -23.00
C GLU A 148 4.30 -11.02 -22.36
N GLY A 149 3.10 -11.61 -22.28
CA GLY A 149 2.91 -12.91 -21.66
C GLY A 149 3.17 -12.95 -20.15
N PHE A 150 3.10 -11.83 -19.45
CA PHE A 150 3.36 -11.74 -18.02
C PHE A 150 2.58 -12.81 -17.24
N GLY A 151 3.27 -13.54 -16.36
CA GLY A 151 2.68 -14.62 -15.58
C GLY A 151 2.14 -15.78 -16.42
N ASN A 152 2.81 -16.11 -17.54
CA ASN A 152 2.41 -17.15 -18.49
C ASN A 152 1.01 -16.93 -19.10
N SER A 153 0.59 -15.68 -19.23
CA SER A 153 -0.67 -15.29 -19.86
C SER A 153 -0.51 -15.07 -21.37
N ASN A 154 -1.64 -14.89 -22.05
CA ASN A 154 -1.69 -14.46 -23.44
C ASN A 154 -1.92 -12.96 -23.59
N TYR A 155 -1.76 -12.19 -22.51
CA TYR A 155 -1.95 -10.74 -22.53
C TYR A 155 -0.78 -10.04 -23.20
N ARG A 156 -1.08 -8.96 -23.91
CA ARG A 156 -0.09 -8.14 -24.62
C ARG A 156 0.58 -7.18 -23.66
N SER A 157 1.80 -6.76 -23.99
CA SER A 157 2.57 -5.78 -23.22
C SER A 157 1.78 -4.52 -22.88
N ARG A 158 0.95 -4.03 -23.79
CA ARG A 158 0.13 -2.84 -23.56
C ARG A 158 -0.92 -3.08 -22.47
N GLU A 159 -1.62 -4.19 -22.51
CA GLU A 159 -2.68 -4.54 -21.56
C GLU A 159 -2.11 -4.71 -20.14
N ILE A 160 -0.99 -5.40 -20.00
CA ILE A 160 -0.29 -5.54 -18.71
C ILE A 160 0.21 -4.19 -18.23
N GLY A 161 0.79 -3.37 -19.11
CA GLY A 161 1.26 -2.02 -18.75
C GLY A 161 0.14 -1.08 -18.31
N GLU A 162 -1.05 -1.16 -18.91
CA GLU A 162 -2.24 -0.41 -18.49
C GLU A 162 -2.74 -0.88 -17.13
N ALA A 163 -2.81 -2.20 -16.88
CA ALA A 163 -3.21 -2.76 -15.59
C ALA A 163 -2.25 -2.37 -14.46
N LEU A 164 -0.93 -2.43 -14.70
CA LEU A 164 0.08 -1.99 -13.73
C LEU A 164 -0.05 -0.49 -13.42
N ARG A 165 -0.30 0.34 -14.43
CA ARG A 165 -0.55 1.78 -14.20
C ARG A 165 -1.81 2.01 -13.37
N THR A 166 -2.89 1.30 -13.66
CA THR A 166 -4.13 1.40 -12.86
C THR A 166 -3.88 1.02 -11.41
N LEU A 167 -3.15 -0.07 -11.14
CA LEU A 167 -2.81 -0.48 -9.78
C LEU A 167 -1.88 0.52 -9.07
N ASN A 168 -0.91 1.10 -9.78
CA ASN A 168 -0.05 2.15 -9.25
C ASN A 168 -0.83 3.45 -8.95
N ASP A 169 -1.74 3.85 -9.83
CA ASP A 169 -2.59 5.04 -9.62
C ASP A 169 -3.50 4.89 -8.40
N THR A 170 -3.92 3.66 -8.09
CA THR A 170 -4.71 3.34 -6.90
C THR A 170 -3.85 3.10 -5.65
N LYS A 171 -2.50 3.19 -5.78
CA LYS A 171 -1.54 2.97 -4.69
C LYS A 171 -1.58 1.56 -4.10
N LEU A 172 -2.01 0.58 -4.88
CA LEU A 172 -1.96 -0.83 -4.50
C LEU A 172 -0.59 -1.47 -4.74
N ILE A 173 0.17 -0.91 -5.68
CA ILE A 173 1.55 -1.30 -5.98
C ILE A 173 2.43 -0.07 -6.13
#